data_ad48c9faeabfa17540a5507ce86dd1ac
#
_entry.id   ad48c9faeabfa17540a5507ce86dd1ac
#
_cell.length_a   1.000
_cell.length_b   1.000
_cell.length_c   1.000
_cell.angle_alpha   90.00
_cell.angle_beta   90.00
_cell.angle_gamma   90.00
#
_symmetry.space_group_name_H-M   'P 1'
#
loop_
_entity.id
_entity.type
_entity.pdbx_description
1 polymer ?
#
loop_
_entity_poly.entity_id
_entity_poly.type
_entity_poly.pdbx_seq_one_letter_code
_entity_poly.pdbx_strand_id
1 'polypeptide(L)'
;MTTAIVDIETDSLNATKIHCIVARSYEGNKVKAWVGQECSEFAGWSQQIDTFIMHNGISFDAPVLNRLLGCNIKLSQIRDTLIESQLYNPIRDGGHSLEAWGKTLGFEKGDFHDFAHY
;
A
#
# COMPACT_ATOMS: atom_id res chain seq x y z
N MET A 1 5.51 19.04 0.18
CA MET A 1 4.59 17.99 -0.30
C MET A 1 5.03 16.66 0.27
N THR A 2 4.11 15.90 0.85
CA THR A 2 4.43 14.65 1.55
C THR A 2 3.93 13.46 0.75
N THR A 3 4.84 12.56 0.41
CA THR A 3 4.53 11.35 -0.33
C THR A 3 4.86 10.12 0.51
N ALA A 4 3.94 9.17 0.56
CA ALA A 4 4.13 7.93 1.30
C ALA A 4 3.86 6.72 0.41
N ILE A 5 4.69 5.70 0.57
CA ILE A 5 4.47 4.40 -0.05
C ILE A 5 3.75 3.56 1.00
N VAL A 6 2.55 3.09 0.66
CA VAL A 6 1.68 2.42 1.63
C VAL A 6 1.29 1.04 1.13
N ASP A 7 1.33 0.06 2.03
CA ASP A 7 0.84 -1.29 1.77
C ASP A 7 0.04 -1.77 2.97
N ILE A 8 -1.00 -2.54 2.71
CA ILE A 8 -1.86 -3.09 3.76
C ILE A 8 -1.97 -4.61 3.63
N GLU A 9 -2.18 -5.27 4.77
CA GLU A 9 -2.50 -6.70 4.83
C GLU A 9 -3.86 -6.86 5.47
N THR A 10 -4.73 -7.63 4.83
CA THR A 10 -6.12 -7.82 5.26
C THR A 10 -6.44 -9.29 5.42
N ASP A 11 -7.65 -9.55 5.97
CA ASP A 11 -8.14 -10.92 6.17
C ASP A 11 -8.52 -11.60 4.84
N SER A 12 -8.91 -10.84 3.83
CA SER A 12 -9.33 -11.41 2.54
C SER A 12 -9.46 -10.30 1.49
N LEU A 13 -9.71 -10.70 0.25
CA LEU A 13 -10.00 -9.75 -0.83
C LEU A 13 -11.29 -8.96 -0.53
N ASN A 14 -12.23 -9.60 0.15
CA ASN A 14 -13.46 -8.95 0.63
C ASN A 14 -13.22 -8.46 2.05
N ALA A 15 -12.27 -7.57 2.21
CA ALA A 15 -11.71 -7.23 3.50
C ALA A 15 -12.76 -6.72 4.50
N THR A 16 -12.78 -7.34 5.67
CA THR A 16 -13.56 -6.89 6.83
C THR A 16 -12.64 -6.39 7.95
N LYS A 17 -11.35 -6.70 7.87
CA LYS A 17 -10.38 -6.35 8.90
C LYS A 17 -9.01 -6.11 8.26
N ILE A 18 -8.35 -5.07 8.71
CA ILE A 18 -6.97 -4.78 8.32
C ILE A 18 -6.06 -5.30 9.43
N HIS A 19 -5.13 -6.20 9.08
CA HIS A 19 -4.20 -6.76 10.04
C HIS A 19 -3.03 -5.84 10.31
N CYS A 20 -2.49 -5.23 9.28
CA CYS A 20 -1.41 -4.25 9.44
C CYS A 20 -1.35 -3.30 8.25
N ILE A 21 -0.73 -2.16 8.52
CA ILE A 21 -0.44 -1.13 7.52
C ILE A 21 1.02 -0.77 7.68
N VAL A 22 1.74 -0.72 6.56
CA VAL A 22 3.13 -0.24 6.56
C VAL A 22 3.22 0.94 5.61
N ALA A 23 3.82 2.01 6.08
CA ALA A 23 4.02 3.21 5.28
C ALA A 23 5.48 3.61 5.35
N ARG A 24 6.00 4.03 4.20
CA ARG A 24 7.36 4.53 4.10
C ARG A 24 7.33 5.93 3.51
N SER A 25 7.97 6.86 4.19
CA SER A 25 8.12 8.21 3.68
C SER A 25 9.06 8.21 2.47
N TYR A 26 8.59 8.73 1.35
CA TYR A 26 9.40 8.80 0.15
C TYR A 26 10.59 9.73 0.32
N GLU A 27 10.37 10.88 0.97
CA GLU A 27 11.40 11.91 1.14
C GLU A 27 12.36 11.61 2.29
N GLY A 28 11.83 11.07 3.40
CA GLY A 28 12.59 10.93 4.64
C GLY A 28 13.10 9.54 4.94
N ASN A 29 12.73 8.55 4.14
CA ASN A 29 13.15 7.16 4.32
C ASN A 29 12.74 6.57 5.67
N LYS A 30 11.73 7.15 6.32
CA LYS A 30 11.18 6.66 7.58
C LYS A 30 10.11 5.62 7.32
N VAL A 31 10.14 4.56 8.12
CA VAL A 31 9.13 3.50 8.04
C VAL A 31 8.26 3.55 9.28
N LYS A 32 6.95 3.42 9.09
CA LYS A 32 5.99 3.38 10.17
C LYS A 32 5.03 2.22 9.92
N ALA A 33 4.68 1.52 10.99
CA ALA A 33 3.78 0.37 10.90
C ALA A 33 2.69 0.46 11.96
N TRP A 34 1.50 0.02 11.60
CA TRP A 34 0.35 -0.07 12.51
C TRP A 34 -0.14 -1.51 12.46
N VAL A 35 -0.30 -2.13 13.62
CA VAL A 35 -0.67 -3.53 13.72
C VAL A 35 -1.91 -3.66 14.61
N GLY A 36 -2.86 -4.49 14.19
CA GLY A 36 -4.07 -4.75 14.94
C GLY A 36 -4.89 -3.50 15.19
N GLN A 37 -5.18 -3.21 16.44
CA GLN A 37 -6.00 -2.05 16.81
C GLN A 37 -5.32 -0.72 16.52
N GLU A 38 -4.00 -0.71 16.41
CA GLU A 38 -3.25 0.49 16.09
C GLU A 38 -3.58 1.02 14.68
N CYS A 39 -4.12 0.15 13.82
CA CYS A 39 -4.48 0.56 12.46
C CYS A 39 -5.46 1.73 12.44
N SER A 40 -6.27 1.89 13.48
CA SER A 40 -7.22 3.01 13.56
C SER A 40 -6.52 4.37 13.61
N GLU A 41 -5.27 4.41 14.04
CA GLU A 41 -4.49 5.66 14.11
C GLU A 41 -4.01 6.11 12.72
N PHE A 42 -4.01 5.20 11.76
CA PHE A 42 -3.58 5.51 10.40
C PHE A 42 -4.45 6.61 9.76
N ALA A 43 -5.74 6.64 10.08
CA ALA A 43 -6.64 7.63 9.51
C ALA A 43 -6.18 9.06 9.79
N GLY A 44 -5.79 9.35 11.03
CA GLY A 44 -5.28 10.67 11.38
C GLY A 44 -3.96 10.99 10.70
N TRP A 45 -3.06 10.02 10.68
CA TRP A 45 -1.76 10.18 10.04
C TRP A 45 -1.90 10.41 8.53
N SER A 46 -2.85 9.72 7.89
CA SER A 46 -3.04 9.81 6.44
C SER A 46 -3.44 11.20 5.97
N GLN A 47 -4.03 12.00 6.85
CA GLN A 47 -4.46 13.35 6.49
C GLN A 47 -3.28 14.29 6.24
N GLN A 48 -2.10 13.94 6.69
CA GLN A 48 -0.88 14.71 6.47
C GLN A 48 -0.20 14.39 5.15
N ILE A 49 -0.71 13.38 4.44
CA ILE A 49 -0.07 12.87 3.23
C ILE A 49 -0.76 13.45 2.01
N ASP A 50 0.02 13.99 1.08
CA ASP A 50 -0.50 14.56 -0.16
C ASP A 50 -0.63 13.52 -1.26
N THR A 51 0.32 12.59 -1.34
CA THR A 51 0.37 11.57 -2.40
C THR A 51 0.64 10.20 -1.78
N PHE A 52 -0.16 9.23 -2.19
CA PHE A 52 0.00 7.83 -1.79
C PHE A 52 0.46 7.01 -2.97
N ILE A 53 1.58 6.30 -2.81
CA ILE A 53 2.06 5.34 -3.80
C ILE A 53 1.63 3.96 -3.31
N MET A 54 0.78 3.30 -4.07
CA MET A 54 0.19 2.02 -3.70
C MET A 54 0.15 1.09 -4.90
N HIS A 55 0.37 -0.20 -4.68
CA HIS A 55 0.21 -1.19 -5.74
C HIS A 55 -1.21 -1.73 -5.69
N ASN A 56 -1.99 -1.47 -6.75
CA ASN A 56 -3.43 -1.76 -6.81
C ASN A 56 -4.24 -0.94 -5.78
N GLY A 57 -3.75 0.26 -5.46
CA GLY A 57 -4.35 1.08 -4.42
C GLY A 57 -5.73 1.63 -4.79
N ILE A 58 -5.94 1.94 -6.06
CA ILE A 58 -7.22 2.48 -6.52
C ILE A 58 -8.33 1.44 -6.37
N SER A 59 -8.03 0.17 -6.68
CA SER A 59 -9.03 -0.89 -6.64
C SER A 59 -9.14 -1.54 -5.27
N PHE A 60 -8.13 -1.50 -4.44
CA PHE A 60 -8.13 -2.24 -3.19
C PHE A 60 -7.75 -1.39 -1.96
N ASP A 61 -6.48 -0.93 -1.86
CA ASP A 61 -5.99 -0.34 -0.62
C ASP A 61 -6.80 0.89 -0.19
N ALA A 62 -7.02 1.82 -1.11
CA ALA A 62 -7.72 3.06 -0.76
C ALA A 62 -9.20 2.82 -0.41
N PRO A 63 -9.97 2.04 -1.20
CA PRO A 63 -11.33 1.73 -0.81
C PRO A 63 -11.44 1.02 0.54
N VAL A 64 -10.52 0.10 0.83
CA VAL A 64 -10.52 -0.62 2.11
C VAL A 64 -10.20 0.32 3.26
N LEU A 65 -9.16 1.14 3.12
CA LEU A 65 -8.78 2.12 4.14
C LEU A 65 -9.91 3.12 4.40
N ASN A 66 -10.54 3.62 3.34
CA ASN A 66 -11.62 4.57 3.48
C ASN A 66 -12.84 3.95 4.17
N ARG A 67 -13.16 2.70 3.81
CA ARG A 67 -14.34 2.01 4.35
C ARG A 67 -14.14 1.55 5.79
N LEU A 68 -13.00 0.96 6.09
CA LEU A 68 -12.78 0.34 7.41
C LEU A 68 -12.23 1.31 8.45
N LEU A 69 -11.46 2.31 8.05
CA LEU A 69 -10.81 3.24 8.98
C LEU A 69 -11.34 4.67 8.88
N GLY A 70 -12.19 4.95 7.91
CA GLY A 70 -12.70 6.29 7.72
C GLY A 70 -11.68 7.26 7.16
N CYS A 71 -10.66 6.77 6.46
CA CYS A 71 -9.73 7.63 5.75
C CYS A 71 -10.48 8.34 4.62
N ASN A 72 -9.92 9.45 4.17
CA ASN A 72 -10.51 10.22 3.07
C ASN A 72 -9.49 10.35 1.95
N ILE A 73 -9.01 9.21 1.46
CA ILE A 73 -8.02 9.17 0.39
C ILE A 73 -8.74 9.35 -0.94
N LYS A 74 -8.34 10.37 -1.68
CA LYS A 74 -8.96 10.70 -2.97
C LYS A 74 -8.17 10.08 -4.11
N LEU A 75 -8.86 9.75 -5.21
CA LEU A 75 -8.21 9.20 -6.41
C LEU A 75 -7.08 10.08 -6.90
N SER A 76 -7.24 11.39 -6.82
CA SER A 76 -6.21 12.34 -7.26
C SER A 76 -4.93 12.27 -6.43
N GLN A 77 -4.98 11.65 -5.26
CA GLN A 77 -3.83 11.51 -4.37
C GLN A 77 -3.06 10.20 -4.59
N ILE A 78 -3.59 9.28 -5.39
CA ILE A 78 -3.03 7.93 -5.52
C ILE A 78 -2.20 7.80 -6.79
N ARG A 79 -0.97 7.31 -6.64
CA ARG A 79 -0.18 6.77 -7.73
C ARG A 79 -0.21 5.25 -7.62
N ASP A 80 -0.93 4.62 -8.53
CA ASP A 80 -1.11 3.16 -8.49
C ASP A 80 -0.07 2.48 -9.37
N THR A 81 0.90 1.82 -8.73
CA THR A 81 2.00 1.21 -9.45
C THR A 81 1.58 0.01 -10.27
N LEU A 82 0.45 -0.65 -9.94
CA LEU A 82 -0.09 -1.70 -10.79
C LEU A 82 -0.54 -1.13 -12.13
N ILE A 83 -1.28 -0.02 -12.10
CA ILE A 83 -1.75 0.65 -13.31
C ILE A 83 -0.57 1.18 -14.11
N GLU A 84 0.40 1.82 -13.43
CA GLU A 84 1.59 2.32 -14.10
C GLU A 84 2.37 1.19 -14.77
N SER A 85 2.47 0.03 -14.12
CA SER A 85 3.12 -1.15 -14.69
C SER A 85 2.41 -1.62 -15.96
N GLN A 86 1.08 -1.69 -15.91
CA GLN A 86 0.28 -2.12 -17.07
C GLN A 86 0.37 -1.14 -18.23
N LEU A 87 0.45 0.14 -17.96
CA LEU A 87 0.61 1.16 -19.00
C LEU A 87 2.01 1.14 -19.60
N TYR A 88 3.01 0.88 -18.78
CA TYR A 88 4.41 0.84 -19.23
C TYR A 88 4.67 -0.39 -20.11
N ASN A 89 4.18 -1.55 -19.72
CA ASN A 89 4.37 -2.79 -20.46
C ASN A 89 3.17 -3.72 -20.27
N PRO A 90 2.12 -3.61 -21.10
CA PRO A 90 0.89 -4.39 -20.92
C PRO A 90 1.11 -5.90 -20.95
N ILE A 91 2.15 -6.37 -21.65
CA ILE A 91 2.43 -7.83 -21.79
C ILE A 91 3.76 -8.12 -21.09
N ARG A 92 3.84 -7.77 -19.81
CA ARG A 92 5.05 -7.97 -19.05
C ARG A 92 5.24 -9.43 -18.67
N ASP A 93 6.42 -10.00 -18.96
CA ASP A 93 6.80 -11.34 -18.52
C ASP A 93 6.79 -11.40 -16.99
N GLY A 94 6.10 -12.41 -16.44
CA GLY A 94 5.96 -12.55 -14.99
C GLY A 94 4.81 -11.77 -14.38
N GLY A 95 4.13 -10.91 -15.17
CA GLY A 95 2.95 -10.18 -14.71
C GLY A 95 3.26 -8.86 -14.02
N HIS A 96 2.22 -8.23 -13.49
CA HIS A 96 2.28 -6.88 -12.93
C HIS A 96 2.21 -6.84 -11.40
N SER A 97 2.19 -8.00 -10.74
CA SER A 97 2.08 -8.06 -9.29
C SER A 97 3.31 -7.44 -8.62
N LEU A 98 3.14 -7.05 -7.38
CA LEU A 98 4.25 -6.53 -6.59
C LEU A 98 5.34 -7.60 -6.42
N GLU A 99 4.93 -8.86 -6.25
CA GLU A 99 5.85 -9.98 -6.16
C GLU A 99 6.69 -10.14 -7.43
N ALA A 100 6.04 -10.06 -8.61
CA ALA A 100 6.73 -10.17 -9.89
C ALA A 100 7.76 -9.05 -10.07
N TRP A 101 7.41 -7.83 -9.72
CA TRP A 101 8.34 -6.71 -9.76
C TRP A 101 9.46 -6.88 -8.73
N GLY A 102 9.14 -7.43 -7.56
CA GLY A 102 10.14 -7.74 -6.55
C GLY A 102 11.22 -8.67 -7.06
N LYS A 103 10.83 -9.73 -7.75
CA LYS A 103 11.77 -10.67 -8.38
C LYS A 103 12.63 -9.99 -9.44
N THR A 104 12.01 -9.16 -10.27
CA THR A 104 12.72 -8.41 -11.32
C THR A 104 13.77 -7.48 -10.74
N LEU A 105 13.45 -6.83 -9.61
CA LEU A 105 14.31 -5.85 -8.97
C LEU A 105 15.24 -6.43 -7.90
N GLY A 106 15.08 -7.73 -7.59
CA GLY A 106 15.90 -8.39 -6.59
C GLY A 106 15.41 -8.24 -5.15
N PHE A 107 14.17 -7.81 -4.95
CA PHE A 107 13.54 -7.69 -3.64
C PHE A 107 12.41 -8.69 -3.51
N GLU A 108 12.48 -9.57 -2.51
CA GLU A 108 11.45 -10.57 -2.27
C GLU A 108 10.41 -10.05 -1.29
N LYS A 109 9.13 -10.28 -1.59
CA LYS A 109 8.05 -9.88 -0.70
C LYS A 109 8.08 -10.65 0.62
N GLY A 110 8.76 -11.79 0.64
CA GLY A 110 8.93 -12.58 1.87
C GLY A 110 9.50 -11.80 3.04
N ASP A 111 10.48 -10.95 2.78
CA ASP A 111 11.07 -10.10 3.83
C ASP A 111 10.04 -9.18 4.44
N PHE A 112 9.12 -8.71 3.64
CA PHE A 112 8.05 -7.83 4.07
C PHE A 112 7.00 -8.59 4.86
N HIS A 113 6.70 -9.82 4.46
CA HIS A 113 5.76 -10.68 5.17
C HIS A 113 6.25 -11.01 6.58
N ASP A 114 7.54 -11.31 6.72
CA ASP A 114 8.12 -11.58 8.02
C ASP A 114 7.93 -10.38 8.96
N PHE A 115 8.09 -9.19 8.41
CA PHE A 115 7.89 -7.96 9.17
C PHE A 115 6.43 -7.79 9.60
N ALA A 116 5.48 -8.23 8.79
CA ALA A 116 4.06 -8.05 9.03
C ALA A 116 3.45 -9.14 9.93
N HIS A 117 4.21 -10.18 10.24
CA HIS A 117 3.70 -11.36 10.94
C HIS A 117 3.88 -11.33 12.45
N TYR A 118 4.28 -10.25 13.02
CA TYR A 118 4.30 -10.21 14.49
C TYR A 118 3.23 -9.41 15.11
#